data_f7fdedc37f0c85ac752f0b85d826d9d0
#
_entry.id   f7fdedc37f0c85ac752f0b85d826d9d0
#
_cell.length_a   1.000
_cell.length_b   1.000
_cell.length_c   1.000
_cell.angle_alpha   90.00
_cell.angle_beta   90.00
_cell.angle_gamma   90.00
#
_symmetry.space_group_name_H-M   'P 1'
#
loop_
_entity.id
_entity.type
_entity.pdbx_description
1 polymer ?
#
loop_
_entity_poly.entity_id
_entity_poly.type
_entity_poly.pdbx_seq_one_letter_code
_entity_poly.pdbx_strand_id
1 'polypeptide(L)'
;MSKSADVWQLLQRHRLIALLNPRDAAQCVRVYETLAPLGVVLEVALRGDAALPGIRAVLEKHPDALLLAGTVMTAEQAATVIDVGVAGVVSADYVPSVVEICVARDVMCVPGGLSDAGKQLAQKAELYGLTLAQLREQRPWQWAYKVFPAMVDERAVRETARAWRSVYPGLQLVYTGGVTLDNVGRLARHDPAGIFCGSAVVKHADEPERLRDAATRWLDAISQKGPEQLGAAAASRAPSAAPRVVTFGEIMLRLSPPPGQRLRRATGFDATYGGAEANVAVALAQWGHDARFVSALPANDLGQGAVDALCGLGVDVSHVVREGERIGVYYLEHGASQRPSRVIYDRAGSSIAALEPRNVNWDAVFAGARWFHWTGITPALSEQTAAMTADAIDAAKQAGLTVSVDLNYRGKLWSKDRAREVMTPLVEQSDVVVANEEDAANVFGLTAGQSAVERGELDLGGYELVARQLVERFGLDVAAITLRESHSASVNTWSACLWDGSEFLRSNAYRVELVDRVGGGDAFTAGLIHGLLAGKSHREALEFGVAASCLKQTMVGDFALVSVAEVETLVGGNVAGRIKR
;
A
#
# COMPACT_ATOMS: atom_id res chain seq x y z
N MET A 1 33.67 25.45 -3.69
CA MET A 1 32.81 25.09 -2.52
C MET A 1 33.53 23.98 -1.77
N SER A 2 33.28 23.78 -0.48
CA SER A 2 33.90 22.66 0.24
C SER A 2 33.26 21.33 -0.17
N LYS A 3 34.00 20.22 -0.15
CA LYS A 3 33.45 18.87 -0.43
C LYS A 3 32.19 18.59 0.44
N SER A 4 32.12 19.13 1.65
CA SER A 4 30.96 19.01 2.55
C SER A 4 29.73 19.72 2.00
N ALA A 5 29.89 20.88 1.36
CA ALA A 5 28.77 21.58 0.73
C ALA A 5 28.31 20.84 -0.55
N ASP A 6 29.28 20.29 -1.33
CA ASP A 6 28.98 19.57 -2.56
C ASP A 6 28.25 18.23 -2.28
N VAL A 7 28.72 17.44 -1.30
CA VAL A 7 28.03 16.19 -0.90
C VAL A 7 26.66 16.49 -0.31
N TRP A 8 26.51 17.59 0.42
CA TRP A 8 25.21 18.02 0.93
C TRP A 8 24.22 18.31 -0.20
N GLN A 9 24.61 19.07 -1.23
CA GLN A 9 23.75 19.32 -2.39
C GLN A 9 23.36 18.02 -3.11
N LEU A 10 24.29 17.08 -3.24
CA LEU A 10 24.04 15.78 -3.85
C LEU A 10 23.01 14.98 -3.05
N LEU A 11 23.16 14.98 -1.71
CA LEU A 11 22.21 14.32 -0.79
C LEU A 11 20.82 14.98 -0.80
N GLN A 12 20.72 16.31 -0.94
CA GLN A 12 19.44 17.00 -1.08
C GLN A 12 18.72 16.61 -2.37
N ARG A 13 19.46 16.35 -3.44
CA ARG A 13 18.90 16.01 -4.76
C ARG A 13 18.49 14.55 -4.87
N HIS A 14 19.33 13.62 -4.44
CA HIS A 14 19.18 12.19 -4.70
C HIS A 14 18.71 11.38 -3.49
N ARG A 15 18.91 11.89 -2.28
CA ARG A 15 18.39 11.35 -1.01
C ARG A 15 18.80 9.91 -0.70
N LEU A 16 19.84 9.38 -1.34
CA LEU A 16 20.29 8.00 -1.20
C LEU A 16 21.77 7.92 -0.83
N ILE A 17 22.04 7.18 0.25
CA ILE A 17 23.38 6.77 0.69
C ILE A 17 23.48 5.25 0.56
N ALA A 18 24.51 4.78 -0.12
CA ALA A 18 24.86 3.36 -0.20
C ALA A 18 25.92 3.04 0.86
N LEU A 19 25.57 2.21 1.85
CA LEU A 19 26.46 1.82 2.94
C LEU A 19 27.26 0.57 2.55
N LEU A 20 28.57 0.69 2.43
CA LEU A 20 29.47 -0.39 2.09
C LEU A 20 30.34 -0.82 3.30
N ASN A 21 30.40 -2.12 3.55
CA ASN A 21 31.40 -2.79 4.35
C ASN A 21 32.38 -3.50 3.37
N PRO A 22 33.50 -2.89 3.00
CA PRO A 22 34.34 -3.42 1.93
C PRO A 22 35.13 -4.65 2.38
N ARG A 23 35.36 -5.56 1.45
CA ARG A 23 36.27 -6.71 1.64
C ARG A 23 37.72 -6.35 1.31
N ASP A 24 37.90 -5.44 0.34
CA ASP A 24 39.17 -4.97 -0.13
C ASP A 24 39.07 -3.54 -0.71
N ALA A 25 40.18 -2.89 -0.93
CA ALA A 25 40.25 -1.52 -1.46
C ALA A 25 39.69 -1.42 -2.90
N ALA A 26 39.92 -2.45 -3.73
CA ALA A 26 39.47 -2.46 -5.13
C ALA A 26 37.93 -2.50 -5.21
N GLN A 27 37.26 -3.16 -4.27
CA GLN A 27 35.79 -3.16 -4.19
C GLN A 27 35.26 -1.74 -3.94
N CYS A 28 35.87 -0.96 -3.05
CA CYS A 28 35.48 0.44 -2.84
C CYS A 28 35.52 1.25 -4.13
N VAL A 29 36.62 1.13 -4.90
CA VAL A 29 36.78 1.84 -6.17
C VAL A 29 35.69 1.43 -7.17
N ARG A 30 35.49 0.13 -7.38
CA ARG A 30 34.45 -0.37 -8.31
C ARG A 30 33.05 0.11 -7.93
N VAL A 31 32.70 0.03 -6.66
CA VAL A 31 31.37 0.46 -6.15
C VAL A 31 31.21 1.97 -6.33
N TYR A 32 32.23 2.76 -6.00
CA TYR A 32 32.18 4.20 -6.20
C TYR A 32 31.99 4.57 -7.68
N GLU A 33 32.78 4.00 -8.58
CA GLU A 33 32.72 4.26 -10.03
C GLU A 33 31.36 3.87 -10.63
N THR A 34 30.70 2.88 -10.04
CA THR A 34 29.35 2.46 -10.47
C THR A 34 28.25 3.40 -9.96
N LEU A 35 28.36 3.88 -8.72
CA LEU A 35 27.31 4.63 -8.04
C LEU A 35 27.40 6.15 -8.24
N ALA A 36 28.62 6.71 -8.32
CA ALA A 36 28.83 8.15 -8.43
C ALA A 36 28.15 8.79 -9.67
N PRO A 37 28.15 8.16 -10.88
CA PRO A 37 27.44 8.71 -12.04
C PRO A 37 25.92 8.78 -11.85
N LEU A 38 25.33 8.00 -10.92
CA LEU A 38 23.92 8.02 -10.58
C LEU A 38 23.57 9.05 -9.50
N GLY A 39 24.57 9.74 -8.94
CA GLY A 39 24.38 10.68 -7.84
C GLY A 39 24.15 10.00 -6.48
N VAL A 40 24.46 8.72 -6.36
CA VAL A 40 24.37 7.99 -5.08
C VAL A 40 25.65 8.20 -4.29
N VAL A 41 25.51 8.67 -3.04
CA VAL A 41 26.66 8.90 -2.16
C VAL A 41 27.09 7.58 -1.52
N LEU A 42 28.39 7.27 -1.61
CA LEU A 42 28.96 6.08 -0.97
C LEU A 42 29.41 6.42 0.47
N GLU A 43 28.87 5.70 1.44
CA GLU A 43 29.34 5.66 2.84
C GLU A 43 30.17 4.38 3.04
N VAL A 44 31.45 4.52 3.37
CA VAL A 44 32.34 3.40 3.69
C VAL A 44 32.42 3.26 5.22
N ALA A 45 31.90 2.15 5.74
CA ALA A 45 31.86 1.91 7.19
C ALA A 45 33.20 1.43 7.72
N LEU A 46 33.72 2.09 8.77
CA LEU A 46 34.97 1.72 9.44
C LEU A 46 34.79 0.51 10.39
N ARG A 47 34.35 -0.62 9.83
CA ARG A 47 34.09 -1.85 10.60
C ARG A 47 35.12 -2.95 10.37
N GLY A 48 36.09 -2.75 9.47
CA GLY A 48 37.12 -3.73 9.13
C GLY A 48 38.34 -3.07 8.51
N ASP A 49 39.43 -3.82 8.41
CA ASP A 49 40.76 -3.33 7.97
C ASP A 49 40.80 -2.83 6.53
N ALA A 50 39.84 -3.25 5.69
CA ALA A 50 39.76 -2.83 4.31
C ALA A 50 39.14 -1.41 4.10
N ALA A 51 38.49 -0.85 5.12
CA ALA A 51 37.71 0.38 4.99
C ALA A 51 38.62 1.60 4.70
N LEU A 52 39.59 1.87 5.56
CA LEU A 52 40.52 3.01 5.37
C LEU A 52 41.38 2.89 4.10
N PRO A 53 41.98 1.72 3.78
CA PRO A 53 42.61 1.50 2.48
C PRO A 53 41.66 1.73 1.29
N GLY A 54 40.42 1.33 1.41
CA GLY A 54 39.39 1.55 0.38
C GLY A 54 39.09 3.02 0.15
N ILE A 55 38.88 3.80 1.23
CA ILE A 55 38.70 5.26 1.15
C ILE A 55 39.89 5.91 0.46
N ARG A 56 41.15 5.57 0.85
CA ARG A 56 42.36 6.07 0.24
C ARG A 56 42.41 5.76 -1.25
N ALA A 57 42.20 4.52 -1.65
CA ALA A 57 42.24 4.09 -3.04
C ALA A 57 41.22 4.83 -3.93
N VAL A 58 40.03 5.11 -3.42
CA VAL A 58 39.05 5.91 -4.16
C VAL A 58 39.54 7.36 -4.30
N LEU A 59 40.04 7.99 -3.24
CA LEU A 59 40.44 9.39 -3.26
C LEU A 59 41.76 9.62 -4.01
N GLU A 60 42.65 8.62 -4.06
CA GLU A 60 43.86 8.65 -4.91
C GLU A 60 43.48 8.61 -6.41
N LYS A 61 42.49 7.77 -6.76
CA LYS A 61 42.04 7.65 -8.16
C LYS A 61 41.10 8.78 -8.58
N HIS A 62 40.27 9.25 -7.63
CA HIS A 62 39.24 10.28 -7.83
C HIS A 62 39.37 11.35 -6.73
N PRO A 63 40.30 12.33 -6.85
CA PRO A 63 40.54 13.32 -5.78
C PRO A 63 39.33 14.15 -5.38
N ASP A 64 38.38 14.35 -6.30
CA ASP A 64 37.14 15.10 -6.07
C ASP A 64 35.97 14.22 -5.58
N ALA A 65 36.22 12.94 -5.28
CA ALA A 65 35.17 12.04 -4.84
C ALA A 65 34.46 12.52 -3.56
N LEU A 66 33.12 12.44 -3.58
CA LEU A 66 32.23 12.82 -2.48
C LEU A 66 31.90 11.58 -1.64
N LEU A 67 32.85 11.15 -0.81
CA LEU A 67 32.71 9.99 0.08
C LEU A 67 32.31 10.40 1.50
N LEU A 68 31.52 9.53 2.16
CA LEU A 68 31.29 9.57 3.61
C LEU A 68 32.07 8.44 4.30
N ALA A 69 32.68 8.73 5.43
CA ALA A 69 33.20 7.72 6.36
C ALA A 69 32.13 7.40 7.41
N GLY A 70 31.67 6.15 7.44
CA GLY A 70 30.65 5.67 8.35
C GLY A 70 31.19 4.92 9.57
N THR A 71 30.39 4.85 10.64
CA THR A 71 30.76 4.14 11.88
C THR A 71 32.02 4.72 12.53
N VAL A 72 32.20 6.04 12.44
CA VAL A 72 33.30 6.75 13.09
C VAL A 72 32.93 7.00 14.56
N MET A 73 33.68 6.39 15.49
CA MET A 73 33.33 6.38 16.90
C MET A 73 34.39 7.03 17.82
N THR A 74 35.52 7.47 17.25
CA THR A 74 36.59 8.13 18.02
C THR A 74 37.12 9.37 17.29
N ALA A 75 37.67 10.33 18.05
CA ALA A 75 38.32 11.52 17.50
C ALA A 75 39.49 11.17 16.57
N GLU A 76 40.25 10.13 16.88
CA GLU A 76 41.38 9.66 16.07
C GLU A 76 40.92 9.13 14.70
N GLN A 77 39.84 8.32 14.71
CA GLN A 77 39.23 7.85 13.46
C GLN A 77 38.72 9.04 12.62
N ALA A 78 38.04 10.02 13.25
CA ALA A 78 37.55 11.22 12.59
C ALA A 78 38.72 12.02 11.94
N ALA A 79 39.76 12.31 12.71
CA ALA A 79 40.94 13.01 12.21
C ALA A 79 41.58 12.27 11.02
N THR A 80 41.77 10.94 11.15
CA THR A 80 42.38 10.11 10.11
C THR A 80 41.61 10.16 8.79
N VAL A 81 40.26 9.98 8.80
CA VAL A 81 39.48 9.97 7.55
C VAL A 81 39.35 11.38 6.95
N ILE A 82 39.30 12.43 7.80
CA ILE A 82 39.28 13.81 7.33
C ILE A 82 40.62 14.18 6.66
N ASP A 83 41.75 13.77 7.24
CA ASP A 83 43.08 14.01 6.65
C ASP A 83 43.25 13.27 5.31
N VAL A 84 42.56 12.15 5.10
CA VAL A 84 42.50 11.46 3.79
C VAL A 84 41.64 12.22 2.78
N GLY A 85 40.69 13.05 3.23
CA GLY A 85 39.91 13.95 2.38
C GLY A 85 38.47 13.52 2.11
N VAL A 86 37.83 12.82 3.04
CA VAL A 86 36.37 12.51 2.95
C VAL A 86 35.53 13.78 2.98
N ALA A 87 34.34 13.74 2.35
CA ALA A 87 33.42 14.85 2.29
C ALA A 87 32.59 14.99 3.57
N GLY A 88 32.43 13.91 4.36
CA GLY A 88 31.69 13.93 5.61
C GLY A 88 31.93 12.68 6.46
N VAL A 89 31.58 12.82 7.73
CA VAL A 89 31.72 11.80 8.78
C VAL A 89 30.36 11.44 9.32
N VAL A 90 30.08 10.15 9.44
CA VAL A 90 28.81 9.60 9.97
C VAL A 90 29.10 8.68 11.15
N SER A 91 28.48 8.94 12.29
CA SER A 91 28.61 8.11 13.50
C SER A 91 27.36 7.28 13.73
N ALA A 92 27.50 6.15 14.41
CA ALA A 92 26.36 5.33 14.85
C ALA A 92 25.64 5.97 16.05
N ASP A 93 26.37 6.74 16.86
CA ASP A 93 25.89 7.43 18.03
C ASP A 93 26.38 8.87 18.08
N TYR A 94 25.87 9.69 19.00
CA TYR A 94 26.38 11.01 19.27
C TYR A 94 27.68 10.91 20.08
N VAL A 95 28.80 11.23 19.44
CA VAL A 95 30.15 11.22 20.04
C VAL A 95 30.69 12.64 20.04
N PRO A 96 30.70 13.37 21.17
CA PRO A 96 31.10 14.79 21.24
C PRO A 96 32.48 15.07 20.62
N SER A 97 33.49 14.24 20.90
CA SER A 97 34.85 14.41 20.40
C SER A 97 34.97 14.24 18.86
N VAL A 98 34.10 13.44 18.25
CA VAL A 98 34.01 13.34 16.78
C VAL A 98 33.42 14.62 16.21
N VAL A 99 32.39 15.18 16.85
CA VAL A 99 31.77 16.46 16.45
C VAL A 99 32.78 17.59 16.51
N GLU A 100 33.58 17.68 17.60
CA GLU A 100 34.63 18.68 17.76
C GLU A 100 35.63 18.66 16.61
N ILE A 101 36.15 17.50 16.24
CA ILE A 101 37.11 17.35 15.15
C ILE A 101 36.50 17.74 13.78
N CYS A 102 35.27 17.31 13.52
CA CYS A 102 34.56 17.63 12.29
C CYS A 102 34.30 19.14 12.14
N VAL A 103 33.86 19.80 13.23
CA VAL A 103 33.62 21.25 13.25
C VAL A 103 34.92 22.03 13.09
N ALA A 104 35.99 21.65 13.81
CA ALA A 104 37.32 22.30 13.70
C ALA A 104 37.88 22.25 12.28
N ARG A 105 37.52 21.27 11.46
CA ARG A 105 37.95 21.09 10.07
C ARG A 105 36.90 21.50 9.04
N ASP A 106 35.75 22.04 9.49
CA ASP A 106 34.59 22.41 8.66
C ASP A 106 34.10 21.26 7.74
N VAL A 107 34.14 20.01 8.26
CA VAL A 107 33.70 18.81 7.55
C VAL A 107 32.30 18.43 8.02
N MET A 108 31.41 18.04 7.09
CA MET A 108 30.05 17.55 7.38
C MET A 108 30.09 16.46 8.46
N CYS A 109 29.30 16.63 9.52
CA CYS A 109 29.17 15.67 10.60
C CYS A 109 27.72 15.25 10.81
N VAL A 110 27.45 13.96 10.69
CA VAL A 110 26.12 13.37 10.88
C VAL A 110 26.15 12.39 12.06
N PRO A 111 26.01 12.87 13.31
CA PRO A 111 25.90 12.02 14.47
C PRO A 111 24.62 11.21 14.44
N GLY A 112 24.65 9.99 14.99
CA GLY A 112 23.51 9.08 15.10
C GLY A 112 22.88 9.02 16.48
N GLY A 113 21.79 8.25 16.59
CA GLY A 113 21.08 7.96 17.82
C GLY A 113 19.58 8.12 17.72
N LEU A 114 18.89 8.12 18.85
CA LEU A 114 17.43 8.27 18.92
C LEU A 114 16.98 9.55 19.64
N SER A 115 17.83 10.19 20.45
CA SER A 115 17.42 11.28 21.36
C SER A 115 18.35 12.50 21.40
N ASP A 116 19.52 12.45 20.79
CA ASP A 116 20.56 13.46 20.98
C ASP A 116 20.65 14.54 19.90
N ALA A 117 19.65 14.64 19.03
CA ALA A 117 19.62 15.64 17.95
C ALA A 117 19.87 17.08 18.48
N GLY A 118 19.21 17.47 19.58
CA GLY A 118 19.37 18.78 20.16
C GLY A 118 20.77 19.03 20.73
N LYS A 119 21.33 18.06 21.42
CA LYS A 119 22.69 18.17 22.02
C LYS A 119 23.76 18.38 20.96
N GLN A 120 23.74 17.58 19.88
CA GLN A 120 24.73 17.70 18.83
C GLN A 120 24.61 19.01 18.03
N LEU A 121 23.39 19.52 17.82
CA LEU A 121 23.17 20.81 17.17
C LEU A 121 23.66 21.98 18.05
N ALA A 122 23.38 21.91 19.35
CA ALA A 122 23.87 22.92 20.32
C ALA A 122 25.40 22.95 20.38
N GLN A 123 26.05 21.77 20.47
CA GLN A 123 27.51 21.67 20.45
C GLN A 123 28.11 22.23 19.15
N LYS A 124 27.55 21.89 17.99
CA LYS A 124 28.02 22.44 16.72
C LYS A 124 27.88 23.97 16.67
N ALA A 125 26.73 24.49 17.09
CA ALA A 125 26.51 25.93 17.12
C ALA A 125 27.53 26.64 18.03
N GLU A 126 27.76 26.12 19.24
CA GLU A 126 28.74 26.63 20.19
C GLU A 126 30.15 26.62 19.60
N LEU A 127 30.59 25.51 19.03
CA LEU A 127 31.93 25.35 18.43
C LEU A 127 32.18 26.30 17.24
N TYR A 128 31.15 26.60 16.44
CA TYR A 128 31.23 27.59 15.37
C TYR A 128 31.06 29.04 15.87
N GLY A 129 30.68 29.27 17.13
CA GLY A 129 30.30 30.58 17.64
C GLY A 129 29.03 31.15 17.03
N LEU A 130 28.08 30.28 16.66
CA LEU A 130 26.83 30.61 15.96
C LEU A 130 25.61 30.32 16.85
N THR A 131 24.52 30.99 16.58
CA THR A 131 23.20 30.55 17.05
C THR A 131 22.70 29.35 16.20
N LEU A 132 21.72 28.60 16.71
CA LEU A 132 21.13 27.50 15.93
C LEU A 132 20.56 27.95 14.60
N ALA A 133 19.96 29.15 14.53
CA ALA A 133 19.45 29.71 13.28
C ALA A 133 20.58 30.01 12.30
N GLN A 134 21.67 30.63 12.77
CA GLN A 134 22.85 30.90 11.95
C GLN A 134 23.56 29.62 11.52
N LEU A 135 23.66 28.60 12.39
CA LEU A 135 24.22 27.30 12.01
C LEU A 135 23.46 26.70 10.82
N ARG A 136 22.12 26.67 10.88
CA ARG A 136 21.26 26.18 9.82
C ARG A 136 21.47 26.93 8.50
N GLU A 137 21.61 28.23 8.55
CA GLU A 137 21.73 29.10 7.38
C GLU A 137 23.15 29.08 6.78
N GLN A 138 24.18 29.19 7.62
CA GLN A 138 25.57 29.34 7.19
C GLN A 138 26.31 28.01 7.00
N ARG A 139 25.86 26.94 7.65
CA ARG A 139 26.45 25.59 7.63
C ARG A 139 25.34 24.52 7.45
N PRO A 140 24.55 24.59 6.38
CA PRO A 140 23.40 23.69 6.21
C PRO A 140 23.78 22.20 6.23
N TRP A 141 25.02 21.84 5.82
CA TRP A 141 25.54 20.47 5.90
C TRP A 141 25.78 19.97 7.33
N GLN A 142 25.78 20.86 8.31
CA GLN A 142 25.82 20.49 9.73
C GLN A 142 24.43 20.30 10.34
N TRP A 143 23.36 20.70 9.61
CA TRP A 143 21.98 20.62 10.06
C TRP A 143 21.36 19.26 9.72
N ALA A 144 22.07 18.17 10.14
CA ALA A 144 21.70 16.79 9.86
C ALA A 144 21.83 15.91 11.11
N TYR A 145 20.98 14.88 11.18
CA TYR A 145 20.97 13.89 12.25
C TYR A 145 20.61 12.51 11.71
N LYS A 146 21.37 11.48 12.12
CA LYS A 146 21.14 10.10 11.72
C LYS A 146 20.24 9.39 12.73
N VAL A 147 19.07 8.96 12.31
CA VAL A 147 18.18 8.10 13.08
C VAL A 147 18.70 6.67 12.98
N PHE A 148 19.25 6.13 14.07
CA PHE A 148 19.82 4.78 14.10
C PHE A 148 19.66 4.12 15.48
N PRO A 149 19.17 2.84 15.54
CA PRO A 149 18.53 2.14 14.42
C PRO A 149 17.23 2.84 14.04
N ALA A 150 16.97 3.01 12.75
CA ALA A 150 15.69 3.51 12.30
C ALA A 150 14.63 2.46 12.62
N MET A 151 13.59 2.85 13.32
CA MET A 151 12.40 2.02 13.47
C MET A 151 11.66 2.07 12.14
N VAL A 152 11.72 1.00 11.39
CA VAL A 152 11.40 0.98 9.95
C VAL A 152 9.93 0.68 9.70
N ASP A 153 9.03 1.10 10.57
CA ASP A 153 7.64 1.24 10.21
C ASP A 153 7.34 2.69 9.75
N GLU A 154 6.37 2.82 8.88
CA GLU A 154 6.00 4.08 8.26
C GLU A 154 5.53 5.11 9.29
N ARG A 155 4.83 4.66 10.32
CA ARG A 155 4.34 5.51 11.41
C ARG A 155 5.50 6.08 12.21
N ALA A 156 6.46 5.23 12.58
CA ALA A 156 7.64 5.67 13.35
C ALA A 156 8.47 6.70 12.57
N VAL A 157 8.69 6.51 11.26
CA VAL A 157 9.39 7.49 10.42
C VAL A 157 8.66 8.82 10.38
N ARG A 158 7.35 8.81 10.15
CA ARG A 158 6.52 10.03 10.11
C ARG A 158 6.51 10.77 11.44
N GLU A 159 6.28 10.07 12.54
CA GLU A 159 6.23 10.69 13.88
C GLU A 159 7.61 11.23 14.27
N THR A 160 8.70 10.53 13.96
CA THR A 160 10.07 10.99 14.18
C THR A 160 10.35 12.26 13.38
N ALA A 161 10.02 12.27 12.08
CA ALA A 161 10.21 13.45 11.24
C ALA A 161 9.41 14.65 11.75
N ARG A 162 8.13 14.44 12.09
CA ARG A 162 7.25 15.47 12.64
C ARG A 162 7.78 16.05 13.95
N ALA A 163 8.13 15.18 14.92
CA ALA A 163 8.61 15.59 16.23
C ALA A 163 9.91 16.41 16.13
N TRP A 164 10.92 15.90 15.44
CA TRP A 164 12.19 16.61 15.34
C TRP A 164 12.13 17.89 14.53
N ARG A 165 11.35 17.93 13.42
CA ARG A 165 11.21 19.16 12.62
C ARG A 165 10.32 20.21 13.24
N SER A 166 9.43 19.86 14.17
CA SER A 166 8.68 20.86 14.96
C SER A 166 9.59 21.63 15.91
N VAL A 167 10.61 20.97 16.46
CA VAL A 167 11.59 21.59 17.38
C VAL A 167 12.77 22.21 16.62
N TYR A 168 13.24 21.55 15.56
CA TYR A 168 14.38 21.96 14.72
C TYR A 168 13.94 22.08 13.26
N PRO A 169 13.31 23.21 12.87
CA PRO A 169 12.78 23.38 11.50
C PRO A 169 13.85 23.17 10.41
N GLY A 170 13.53 22.32 9.43
CA GLY A 170 14.43 21.99 8.32
C GLY A 170 15.54 21.00 8.69
N LEU A 171 15.52 20.38 9.87
CA LEU A 171 16.48 19.33 10.22
C LEU A 171 16.42 18.19 9.23
N GLN A 172 17.58 17.84 8.66
CA GLN A 172 17.72 16.74 7.73
C GLN A 172 17.90 15.43 8.52
N LEU A 173 16.97 14.50 8.32
CA LEU A 173 17.05 13.17 8.94
C LEU A 173 17.61 12.16 7.96
N VAL A 174 18.57 11.38 8.44
CA VAL A 174 19.20 10.26 7.70
C VAL A 174 18.76 8.96 8.35
N TYR A 175 17.90 8.21 7.68
CA TYR A 175 17.35 6.96 8.18
C TYR A 175 18.25 5.79 7.82
N THR A 176 18.72 5.05 8.83
CA THR A 176 19.63 3.92 8.67
C THR A 176 19.23 2.75 9.57
N GLY A 177 19.33 1.53 9.05
CA GLY A 177 18.96 0.29 9.73
C GLY A 177 17.53 -0.16 9.37
N GLY A 178 17.43 -1.27 8.64
CA GLY A 178 16.17 -1.86 8.17
C GLY A 178 15.57 -1.21 6.92
N VAL A 179 16.20 -0.18 6.33
CA VAL A 179 15.76 0.38 5.03
C VAL A 179 16.09 -0.61 3.91
N THR A 180 15.09 -0.96 3.12
CA THR A 180 15.15 -1.92 2.00
C THR A 180 14.47 -1.34 0.76
N LEU A 181 14.66 -1.96 -0.40
CA LEU A 181 13.97 -1.53 -1.62
C LEU A 181 12.44 -1.60 -1.48
N ASP A 182 11.94 -2.59 -0.72
CA ASP A 182 10.49 -2.82 -0.53
C ASP A 182 9.83 -1.73 0.32
N ASN A 183 10.58 -1.04 1.19
CA ASN A 183 10.03 -0.03 2.08
C ASN A 183 10.48 1.41 1.79
N VAL A 184 11.61 1.63 1.11
CA VAL A 184 12.19 2.97 0.94
C VAL A 184 11.26 3.94 0.22
N GLY A 185 10.49 3.50 -0.77
CA GLY A 185 9.54 4.34 -1.48
C GLY A 185 8.40 4.84 -0.59
N ARG A 186 7.90 3.98 0.31
CA ARG A 186 6.89 4.36 1.31
C ARG A 186 7.49 5.32 2.35
N LEU A 187 8.67 5.00 2.87
CA LEU A 187 9.37 5.86 3.83
C LEU A 187 9.66 7.26 3.23
N ALA A 188 10.06 7.32 1.97
CA ALA A 188 10.32 8.57 1.26
C ALA A 188 9.06 9.42 1.05
N ARG A 189 7.88 8.81 0.98
CA ARG A 189 6.60 9.54 0.99
C ARG A 189 6.25 10.10 2.37
N HIS A 190 6.53 9.34 3.44
CA HIS A 190 6.29 9.80 4.82
C HIS A 190 7.25 10.89 5.29
N ASP A 191 8.47 10.90 4.75
CA ASP A 191 9.42 11.98 4.93
C ASP A 191 10.00 12.42 3.56
N PRO A 192 9.34 13.33 2.84
CA PRO A 192 9.79 13.82 1.54
C PRO A 192 11.15 14.52 1.56
N ALA A 193 11.62 14.97 2.72
CA ALA A 193 12.95 15.53 2.90
C ALA A 193 13.94 14.53 3.50
N GLY A 194 13.54 13.31 3.87
CA GLY A 194 14.40 12.29 4.46
C GLY A 194 15.48 11.81 3.50
N ILE A 195 16.67 11.49 4.02
CA ILE A 195 17.74 10.78 3.31
C ILE A 195 17.72 9.33 3.80
N PHE A 196 17.88 8.40 2.87
CA PHE A 196 17.80 6.97 3.17
C PHE A 196 19.16 6.31 2.95
N CYS A 197 19.63 5.57 3.96
CA CYS A 197 20.90 4.88 3.94
C CYS A 197 20.67 3.37 4.08
N GLY A 198 21.14 2.60 3.10
CA GLY A 198 20.92 1.16 3.08
C GLY A 198 22.13 0.35 2.58
N SER A 199 22.49 -0.70 3.32
CA SER A 199 23.48 -1.68 2.85
C SER A 199 22.92 -2.62 1.77
N ALA A 200 21.59 -2.73 1.67
CA ALA A 200 20.94 -3.54 0.64
C ALA A 200 21.17 -2.99 -0.79
N VAL A 201 21.49 -1.70 -0.95
CA VAL A 201 21.89 -1.10 -2.24
C VAL A 201 23.12 -1.79 -2.82
N VAL A 202 24.10 -2.11 -1.97
CA VAL A 202 25.39 -2.70 -2.37
C VAL A 202 25.41 -4.23 -2.31
N LYS A 203 24.25 -4.89 -2.28
CA LYS A 203 24.17 -6.36 -2.26
C LYS A 203 24.91 -7.03 -3.43
N HIS A 204 25.02 -6.33 -4.57
CA HIS A 204 25.70 -6.77 -5.77
C HIS A 204 27.00 -5.96 -6.03
N ALA A 205 27.74 -5.62 -4.97
CA ALA A 205 28.95 -4.79 -5.02
C ALA A 205 30.05 -5.30 -5.99
N ASP A 206 30.05 -6.58 -6.33
CA ASP A 206 31.01 -7.21 -7.23
C ASP A 206 30.51 -7.33 -8.68
N GLU A 207 29.25 -6.98 -8.96
CA GLU A 207 28.59 -7.06 -10.25
C GLU A 207 28.10 -5.66 -10.68
N PRO A 208 28.93 -4.84 -11.39
CA PRO A 208 28.65 -3.42 -11.65
C PRO A 208 27.28 -3.16 -12.30
N GLU A 209 26.85 -3.99 -13.25
CA GLU A 209 25.56 -3.83 -13.91
C GLU A 209 24.40 -4.05 -12.96
N ARG A 210 24.44 -5.12 -12.17
CA ARG A 210 23.42 -5.40 -11.15
C ARG A 210 23.41 -4.38 -10.02
N LEU A 211 24.56 -3.86 -9.64
CA LEU A 211 24.69 -2.77 -8.67
C LEU A 211 24.04 -1.50 -9.21
N ARG A 212 24.30 -1.16 -10.48
CA ARG A 212 23.67 -0.01 -11.15
C ARG A 212 22.16 -0.14 -11.20
N ASP A 213 21.65 -1.30 -11.61
CA ASP A 213 20.21 -1.56 -11.67
C ASP A 213 19.56 -1.48 -10.27
N ALA A 214 20.23 -2.03 -9.25
CA ALA A 214 19.74 -1.95 -7.88
C ALA A 214 19.67 -0.48 -7.42
N ALA A 215 20.73 0.30 -7.60
CA ALA A 215 20.77 1.71 -7.22
C ALA A 215 19.73 2.55 -7.98
N THR A 216 19.51 2.30 -9.26
CA THR A 216 18.49 2.98 -10.08
C THR A 216 17.09 2.71 -9.51
N ARG A 217 16.75 1.45 -9.19
CA ARG A 217 15.45 1.13 -8.58
C ARG A 217 15.24 1.83 -7.24
N TRP A 218 16.30 1.98 -6.43
CA TRP A 218 16.22 2.72 -5.18
C TRP A 218 15.96 4.20 -5.42
N LEU A 219 16.65 4.83 -6.37
CA LEU A 219 16.46 6.23 -6.73
C LEU A 219 15.04 6.46 -7.28
N ASP A 220 14.55 5.57 -8.12
CA ASP A 220 13.19 5.62 -8.65
C ASP A 220 12.17 5.52 -7.52
N ALA A 221 12.35 4.59 -6.59
CA ALA A 221 11.46 4.44 -5.44
C ALA A 221 11.46 5.68 -4.52
N ILE A 222 12.62 6.32 -4.32
CA ILE A 222 12.75 7.54 -3.51
C ILE A 222 12.18 8.76 -4.23
N SER A 223 12.34 8.86 -5.55
CA SER A 223 11.92 10.00 -6.37
C SER A 223 10.43 10.01 -6.70
N GLN A 224 9.71 8.91 -6.46
CA GLN A 224 8.26 8.87 -6.63
C GLN A 224 7.61 9.92 -5.73
N LYS A 225 7.19 11.02 -6.35
CA LYS A 225 6.60 12.18 -5.67
C LYS A 225 5.25 11.80 -5.06
N GLY A 226 4.95 12.39 -3.90
CA GLY A 226 3.65 12.21 -3.25
C GLY A 226 2.47 12.75 -4.09
N PRO A 227 1.24 12.48 -3.65
CA PRO A 227 0.01 12.65 -4.45
C PRO A 227 -0.26 14.06 -5.00
N GLU A 228 0.32 15.12 -4.44
CA GLU A 228 0.08 16.49 -4.92
C GLU A 228 0.67 16.82 -6.31
N GLN A 229 1.55 15.96 -6.86
CA GLN A 229 2.11 16.13 -8.19
C GLN A 229 1.72 15.01 -9.18
N LEU A 230 0.90 14.05 -8.75
CA LEU A 230 0.40 12.97 -9.61
C LEU A 230 -0.68 13.43 -10.61
N GLY A 231 -1.30 14.60 -10.40
CA GLY A 231 -2.23 15.18 -11.38
C GLY A 231 -1.59 15.50 -12.74
N ALA A 232 -0.27 15.68 -12.82
CA ALA A 232 0.44 15.93 -14.07
C ALA A 232 1.27 14.73 -14.57
N ALA A 233 1.62 13.76 -13.70
CA ALA A 233 2.43 12.60 -14.05
C ALA A 233 1.62 11.35 -14.38
N ALA A 234 0.32 11.32 -14.02
CA ALA A 234 -0.59 10.25 -14.42
C ALA A 234 -0.80 10.19 -15.95
N ALA A 235 -0.50 11.27 -16.65
CA ALA A 235 -0.56 11.35 -18.13
C ALA A 235 0.65 10.72 -18.84
N SER A 236 1.69 10.21 -18.12
CA SER A 236 2.91 9.67 -18.73
C SER A 236 3.34 8.29 -18.22
N ARG A 237 2.44 7.54 -17.59
CA ARG A 237 2.68 6.11 -17.39
C ARG A 237 2.62 5.45 -18.75
N ALA A 238 3.74 4.87 -19.23
CA ALA A 238 3.66 3.98 -20.39
C ALA A 238 2.54 2.96 -20.13
N PRO A 239 1.68 2.67 -21.11
CA PRO A 239 0.57 1.74 -20.91
C PRO A 239 1.12 0.46 -20.31
N SER A 240 0.70 0.12 -19.11
CA SER A 240 0.98 -1.18 -18.49
C SER A 240 0.49 -2.24 -19.46
N ALA A 241 1.31 -3.26 -19.73
CA ALA A 241 0.86 -4.42 -20.51
C ALA A 241 -0.25 -5.20 -19.79
N ALA A 242 -0.45 -4.95 -18.50
CA ALA A 242 -1.49 -5.54 -17.67
C ALA A 242 -2.85 -4.88 -17.94
N PRO A 243 -3.95 -5.66 -17.98
CA PRO A 243 -5.28 -5.12 -18.20
C PRO A 243 -5.68 -4.16 -17.06
N ARG A 244 -6.19 -2.97 -17.43
CA ARG A 244 -6.70 -2.01 -16.47
C ARG A 244 -8.09 -2.40 -16.00
N VAL A 245 -8.27 -2.40 -14.69
CA VAL A 245 -9.57 -2.57 -14.03
C VAL A 245 -9.94 -1.29 -13.29
N VAL A 246 -11.17 -0.83 -13.50
CA VAL A 246 -11.73 0.33 -12.79
C VAL A 246 -12.77 -0.15 -11.80
N THR A 247 -12.73 0.39 -10.58
CA THR A 247 -13.77 0.18 -9.57
C THR A 247 -14.31 1.53 -9.09
N PHE A 248 -15.61 1.62 -8.80
CA PHE A 248 -16.26 2.84 -8.34
C PHE A 248 -17.09 2.57 -7.08
N GLY A 249 -16.77 3.25 -5.98
CA GLY A 249 -17.50 3.09 -4.74
C GLY A 249 -16.92 3.83 -3.54
N GLU A 250 -17.37 3.47 -2.34
CA GLU A 250 -16.97 4.11 -1.10
C GLU A 250 -15.78 3.40 -0.46
N ILE A 251 -14.86 4.20 0.07
CA ILE A 251 -13.88 3.75 1.07
C ILE A 251 -14.15 4.45 2.40
N MET A 252 -14.13 3.69 3.49
CA MET A 252 -14.44 4.16 4.84
C MET A 252 -13.25 3.97 5.77
N LEU A 253 -13.19 4.80 6.81
CA LEU A 253 -12.35 4.56 7.98
C LEU A 253 -13.00 3.47 8.84
N ARG A 254 -12.28 2.37 9.06
CA ARG A 254 -12.66 1.30 9.97
C ARG A 254 -12.02 1.51 11.33
N LEU A 255 -12.82 1.44 12.39
CA LEU A 255 -12.38 1.49 13.79
C LEU A 255 -12.75 0.18 14.49
N SER A 256 -11.75 -0.60 14.90
CA SER A 256 -11.94 -1.87 15.60
C SER A 256 -11.29 -1.81 16.97
N PRO A 257 -11.99 -2.17 18.06
CA PRO A 257 -11.33 -2.34 19.35
C PRO A 257 -10.37 -3.54 19.28
N PRO A 258 -9.36 -3.61 20.15
CA PRO A 258 -8.50 -4.77 20.27
C PRO A 258 -9.29 -6.08 20.36
N PRO A 259 -8.73 -7.22 19.86
CA PRO A 259 -9.41 -8.52 19.89
C PRO A 259 -9.98 -8.87 21.27
N GLY A 260 -11.22 -9.33 21.31
CA GLY A 260 -11.93 -9.70 22.54
C GLY A 260 -12.56 -8.53 23.31
N GLN A 261 -12.23 -7.28 23.01
CA GLN A 261 -12.90 -6.13 23.63
C GLN A 261 -14.27 -5.84 22.96
N ARG A 262 -15.18 -5.32 23.78
CA ARG A 262 -16.51 -4.87 23.35
C ARG A 262 -16.47 -3.39 23.02
N LEU A 263 -17.19 -2.96 21.96
CA LEU A 263 -17.32 -1.53 21.58
C LEU A 263 -17.71 -0.64 22.78
N ARG A 264 -18.62 -1.11 23.64
CA ARG A 264 -19.09 -0.36 24.83
C ARG A 264 -18.02 -0.11 25.89
N ARG A 265 -16.88 -0.81 25.83
CA ARG A 265 -15.80 -0.77 26.84
C ARG A 265 -14.45 -0.49 26.18
N ALA A 266 -14.44 -0.17 24.90
CA ALA A 266 -13.22 0.13 24.19
C ALA A 266 -12.59 1.42 24.71
N THR A 267 -11.29 1.35 25.01
CA THR A 267 -10.45 2.50 25.43
C THR A 267 -9.56 3.00 24.30
N GLY A 268 -9.55 2.29 23.15
CA GLY A 268 -8.81 2.63 21.95
C GLY A 268 -9.33 1.82 20.77
N PHE A 269 -8.92 2.21 19.57
CA PHE A 269 -9.29 1.56 18.33
C PHE A 269 -8.09 1.45 17.41
N ASP A 270 -7.95 0.32 16.75
CA ASP A 270 -7.12 0.17 15.56
C ASP A 270 -7.87 0.80 14.39
N ALA A 271 -7.20 1.75 13.70
CA ALA A 271 -7.74 2.46 12.56
C ALA A 271 -7.19 1.87 11.27
N THR A 272 -8.07 1.37 10.40
CA THR A 272 -7.75 0.86 9.05
C THR A 272 -8.74 1.44 8.04
N TYR A 273 -8.53 1.15 6.76
CA TYR A 273 -9.46 1.55 5.71
C TYR A 273 -10.05 0.33 5.01
N GLY A 274 -11.27 0.46 4.52
CA GLY A 274 -11.95 -0.60 3.76
C GLY A 274 -13.21 -0.10 3.07
N GLY A 275 -13.59 -0.79 2.02
CA GLY A 275 -14.77 -0.53 1.21
C GLY A 275 -14.81 -1.54 0.08
N ALA A 276 -15.99 -2.03 -0.30
CA ALA A 276 -16.11 -3.20 -1.17
C ALA A 276 -15.29 -3.04 -2.46
N GLU A 277 -15.51 -1.97 -3.20
CA GLU A 277 -14.83 -1.72 -4.48
C GLU A 277 -13.35 -1.35 -4.28
N ALA A 278 -13.01 -0.70 -3.17
CA ALA A 278 -11.61 -0.44 -2.79
C ALA A 278 -10.87 -1.74 -2.44
N ASN A 279 -11.53 -2.68 -1.76
CA ASN A 279 -10.98 -3.99 -1.43
C ASN A 279 -10.69 -4.80 -2.70
N VAL A 280 -11.60 -4.76 -3.68
CA VAL A 280 -11.41 -5.38 -5.01
C VAL A 280 -10.24 -4.75 -5.73
N ALA A 281 -10.16 -3.40 -5.78
CA ALA A 281 -9.04 -2.70 -6.43
C ALA A 281 -7.69 -3.06 -5.81
N VAL A 282 -7.61 -3.12 -4.46
CA VAL A 282 -6.38 -3.51 -3.76
C VAL A 282 -5.96 -4.93 -4.10
N ALA A 283 -6.88 -5.89 -4.04
CA ALA A 283 -6.57 -7.29 -4.37
C ALA A 283 -6.04 -7.42 -5.79
N LEU A 284 -6.70 -6.79 -6.77
CA LEU A 284 -6.27 -6.80 -8.17
C LEU A 284 -4.91 -6.13 -8.38
N ALA A 285 -4.63 -5.01 -7.69
CA ALA A 285 -3.32 -4.36 -7.74
C ALA A 285 -2.21 -5.27 -7.17
N GLN A 286 -2.47 -5.99 -6.07
CA GLN A 286 -1.53 -6.96 -5.49
C GLN A 286 -1.26 -8.15 -6.44
N TRP A 287 -2.20 -8.47 -7.32
CA TRP A 287 -2.06 -9.54 -8.33
C TRP A 287 -1.57 -9.05 -9.68
N GLY A 288 -1.06 -7.80 -9.75
CA GLY A 288 -0.35 -7.26 -10.91
C GLY A 288 -1.23 -6.57 -11.96
N HIS A 289 -2.52 -6.36 -11.70
CA HIS A 289 -3.38 -5.56 -12.59
C HIS A 289 -3.16 -4.06 -12.40
N ASP A 290 -3.43 -3.27 -13.43
CA ASP A 290 -3.50 -1.81 -13.33
C ASP A 290 -4.88 -1.43 -12.76
N ALA A 291 -5.00 -1.43 -11.42
CA ALA A 291 -6.25 -1.19 -10.72
C ALA A 291 -6.45 0.30 -10.42
N ARG A 292 -7.57 0.86 -10.89
CA ARG A 292 -7.99 2.25 -10.67
C ARG A 292 -9.23 2.28 -9.78
N PHE A 293 -9.19 3.10 -8.74
CA PHE A 293 -10.33 3.33 -7.85
C PHE A 293 -10.89 4.74 -8.02
N VAL A 294 -12.19 4.83 -8.25
CA VAL A 294 -12.95 6.08 -8.38
C VAL A 294 -13.82 6.27 -7.15
N SER A 295 -13.74 7.43 -6.52
CA SER A 295 -14.49 7.76 -5.30
C SER A 295 -14.47 9.27 -5.05
N ALA A 296 -15.05 9.70 -3.92
CA ALA A 296 -14.82 11.03 -3.37
C ALA A 296 -14.41 10.95 -1.90
N LEU A 297 -13.44 11.77 -1.52
CA LEU A 297 -12.87 11.84 -0.17
C LEU A 297 -12.68 13.31 0.26
N PRO A 298 -12.85 13.62 1.55
CA PRO A 298 -12.64 14.99 2.03
C PRO A 298 -11.18 15.41 1.90
N ALA A 299 -10.95 16.71 1.70
CA ALA A 299 -9.61 17.32 1.61
C ALA A 299 -9.01 17.56 3.01
N ASN A 300 -9.01 16.53 3.86
CA ASN A 300 -8.44 16.55 5.22
C ASN A 300 -7.56 15.31 5.45
N ASP A 301 -6.93 15.22 6.64
CA ASP A 301 -5.99 14.15 6.98
C ASP A 301 -6.61 12.75 6.95
N LEU A 302 -7.91 12.58 7.25
CA LEU A 302 -8.58 11.27 7.19
C LEU A 302 -8.78 10.82 5.74
N GLY A 303 -9.23 11.73 4.86
CA GLY A 303 -9.33 11.45 3.44
C GLY A 303 -7.96 11.23 2.80
N GLN A 304 -6.93 11.96 3.25
CA GLN A 304 -5.55 11.74 2.79
C GLN A 304 -5.02 10.37 3.22
N GLY A 305 -5.30 9.96 4.47
CA GLY A 305 -4.91 8.64 4.94
C GLY A 305 -5.51 7.48 4.14
N ALA A 306 -6.75 7.64 3.64
CA ALA A 306 -7.38 6.66 2.74
C ALA A 306 -6.67 6.61 1.38
N VAL A 307 -6.34 7.77 0.79
CA VAL A 307 -5.54 7.88 -0.44
C VAL A 307 -4.19 7.23 -0.28
N ASP A 308 -3.48 7.53 0.81
CA ASP A 308 -2.14 6.98 1.09
C ASP A 308 -2.18 5.45 1.25
N ALA A 309 -3.21 4.93 1.92
CA ALA A 309 -3.39 3.49 2.08
C ALA A 309 -3.57 2.78 0.74
N LEU A 310 -4.40 3.30 -0.16
CA LEU A 310 -4.63 2.75 -1.49
C LEU A 310 -3.40 2.87 -2.40
N CYS A 311 -2.78 4.07 -2.44
CA CYS A 311 -1.54 4.29 -3.20
C CYS A 311 -0.41 3.37 -2.74
N GLY A 312 -0.27 3.20 -1.40
CA GLY A 312 0.74 2.31 -0.80
C GLY A 312 0.59 0.84 -1.22
N LEU A 313 -0.62 0.45 -1.64
CA LEU A 313 -0.95 -0.89 -2.12
C LEU A 313 -1.04 -0.97 -3.66
N GLY A 314 -0.61 0.08 -4.38
CA GLY A 314 -0.47 0.07 -5.84
C GLY A 314 -1.74 0.44 -6.61
N VAL A 315 -2.80 0.92 -5.95
CA VAL A 315 -4.04 1.35 -6.61
C VAL A 315 -3.86 2.76 -7.20
N ASP A 316 -4.29 2.96 -8.45
CA ASP A 316 -4.39 4.29 -9.07
C ASP A 316 -5.61 5.04 -8.50
N VAL A 317 -5.34 6.11 -7.77
CA VAL A 317 -6.35 6.98 -7.14
C VAL A 317 -6.45 8.36 -7.81
N SER A 318 -5.90 8.52 -9.01
CA SER A 318 -5.87 9.81 -9.73
C SER A 318 -7.26 10.37 -10.04
N HIS A 319 -8.30 9.54 -9.99
CA HIS A 319 -9.69 9.89 -10.18
C HIS A 319 -10.51 9.91 -8.89
N VAL A 320 -9.85 9.95 -7.73
CA VAL A 320 -10.53 10.21 -6.45
C VAL A 320 -10.73 11.73 -6.31
N VAL A 321 -11.99 12.14 -6.32
CA VAL A 321 -12.37 13.55 -6.15
C VAL A 321 -12.10 13.98 -4.70
N ARG A 322 -11.44 15.12 -4.52
CA ARG A 322 -11.12 15.66 -3.17
C ARG A 322 -12.13 16.75 -2.82
N GLU A 323 -13.32 16.30 -2.40
CA GLU A 323 -14.48 17.15 -2.12
C GLU A 323 -15.32 16.58 -0.98
N GLY A 324 -16.18 17.41 -0.39
CA GLY A 324 -17.03 17.03 0.74
C GLY A 324 -16.35 17.19 2.09
N GLU A 325 -17.09 16.96 3.17
CA GLU A 325 -16.66 17.31 4.53
C GLU A 325 -16.13 16.10 5.32
N ARG A 326 -16.60 14.86 5.00
CA ARG A 326 -16.29 13.70 5.82
C ARG A 326 -16.09 12.41 5.02
N ILE A 327 -15.21 11.56 5.55
CA ILE A 327 -15.15 10.15 5.18
C ILE A 327 -16.21 9.37 5.96
N GLY A 328 -16.80 8.34 5.34
CA GLY A 328 -17.63 7.38 6.06
C GLY A 328 -16.81 6.61 7.11
N VAL A 329 -17.43 6.29 8.24
CA VAL A 329 -16.79 5.53 9.32
C VAL A 329 -17.61 4.28 9.63
N TYR A 330 -16.95 3.19 9.95
CA TYR A 330 -17.64 2.06 10.58
C TYR A 330 -16.83 1.46 11.74
N TYR A 331 -17.58 0.97 12.71
CA TYR A 331 -17.04 0.33 13.90
C TYR A 331 -17.30 -1.17 13.81
N LEU A 332 -16.23 -1.96 13.96
CA LEU A 332 -16.33 -3.43 13.93
C LEU A 332 -15.92 -4.03 15.27
N GLU A 333 -16.87 -4.71 15.92
CA GLU A 333 -16.58 -5.60 17.04
C GLU A 333 -16.47 -7.03 16.52
N HIS A 334 -15.31 -7.64 16.69
CA HIS A 334 -15.10 -9.03 16.26
C HIS A 334 -15.92 -10.01 17.08
N GLY A 335 -16.57 -10.95 16.40
CA GLY A 335 -17.23 -12.10 17.00
C GLY A 335 -16.23 -13.11 17.53
N ALA A 336 -16.70 -14.00 18.39
CA ALA A 336 -15.90 -15.13 18.87
C ALA A 336 -16.84 -16.27 19.29
N SER A 337 -16.57 -17.48 18.88
CA SER A 337 -17.35 -18.69 19.20
C SER A 337 -18.85 -18.47 18.83
N GLN A 338 -19.77 -18.46 19.78
CA GLN A 338 -21.21 -18.24 19.57
C GLN A 338 -21.61 -16.76 19.51
N ARG A 339 -20.71 -15.84 19.83
CA ARG A 339 -20.99 -14.40 19.81
C ARG A 339 -20.72 -13.81 18.42
N PRO A 340 -21.76 -13.30 17.72
CA PRO A 340 -21.59 -12.76 16.38
C PRO A 340 -20.76 -11.46 16.39
N SER A 341 -20.11 -11.16 15.27
CA SER A 341 -19.52 -9.84 15.00
C SER A 341 -20.61 -8.78 14.93
N ARG A 342 -20.27 -7.55 15.29
CA ARG A 342 -21.18 -6.41 15.24
C ARG A 342 -20.58 -5.26 14.47
N VAL A 343 -21.34 -4.72 13.51
CA VAL A 343 -20.93 -3.54 12.72
C VAL A 343 -21.92 -2.40 12.97
N ILE A 344 -21.35 -1.23 13.26
CA ILE A 344 -22.08 0.04 13.35
C ILE A 344 -21.52 0.97 12.29
N TYR A 345 -22.40 1.47 11.41
CA TYR A 345 -22.03 2.41 10.35
C TYR A 345 -22.35 3.85 10.77
N ASP A 346 -21.42 4.77 10.50
CA ASP A 346 -21.57 6.21 10.55
C ASP A 346 -21.07 6.77 9.20
N ARG A 347 -21.91 6.65 8.16
CA ARG A 347 -21.54 6.97 6.77
C ARG A 347 -22.49 7.95 6.06
N ALA A 348 -23.57 8.38 6.72
CA ALA A 348 -24.50 9.33 6.11
C ALA A 348 -23.78 10.65 5.79
N GLY A 349 -24.01 11.20 4.59
CA GLY A 349 -23.37 12.41 4.13
C GLY A 349 -21.86 12.31 3.95
N SER A 350 -21.32 11.10 3.70
CA SER A 350 -19.92 10.94 3.30
C SER A 350 -19.67 11.62 1.94
N SER A 351 -18.41 11.99 1.69
CA SER A 351 -18.02 12.71 0.47
C SER A 351 -18.52 12.04 -0.81
N ILE A 352 -18.46 10.70 -0.88
CA ILE A 352 -18.97 9.95 -2.04
C ILE A 352 -20.51 10.05 -2.15
N ALA A 353 -21.23 10.00 -1.03
CA ALA A 353 -22.69 10.10 -1.03
C ALA A 353 -23.19 11.49 -1.47
N ALA A 354 -22.36 12.52 -1.34
CA ALA A 354 -22.64 13.89 -1.73
C ALA A 354 -22.03 14.28 -3.10
N LEU A 355 -21.31 13.37 -3.76
CA LEU A 355 -20.62 13.64 -5.02
C LEU A 355 -21.62 13.91 -6.15
N GLU A 356 -21.37 14.97 -6.90
CA GLU A 356 -22.19 15.35 -8.06
C GLU A 356 -21.72 14.61 -9.33
N PRO A 357 -22.63 14.12 -10.20
CA PRO A 357 -22.28 13.38 -11.42
C PRO A 357 -21.29 14.13 -12.33
N ARG A 358 -21.40 15.45 -12.45
CA ARG A 358 -20.51 16.29 -13.27
C ARG A 358 -19.04 16.30 -12.84
N ASN A 359 -18.73 15.81 -11.64
CA ASN A 359 -17.37 15.84 -11.09
C ASN A 359 -16.52 14.66 -11.57
N VAL A 360 -17.10 13.69 -12.28
CA VAL A 360 -16.37 12.52 -12.83
C VAL A 360 -16.47 12.50 -14.35
N ASN A 361 -15.32 12.49 -15.00
CA ASN A 361 -15.21 12.31 -16.46
C ASN A 361 -14.97 10.81 -16.76
N TRP A 362 -16.03 10.08 -17.09
CA TRP A 362 -15.97 8.63 -17.32
C TRP A 362 -15.12 8.27 -18.54
N ASP A 363 -15.05 9.07 -19.60
CA ASP A 363 -14.18 8.81 -20.76
C ASP A 363 -12.70 8.78 -20.32
N ALA A 364 -12.29 9.74 -19.50
CA ALA A 364 -10.93 9.78 -18.95
C ALA A 364 -10.68 8.63 -17.94
N VAL A 365 -11.69 8.29 -17.14
CA VAL A 365 -11.64 7.17 -16.17
C VAL A 365 -11.43 5.85 -16.89
N PHE A 366 -12.15 5.59 -17.98
CA PHE A 366 -12.12 4.30 -18.68
C PHE A 366 -11.04 4.20 -19.77
N ALA A 367 -10.29 5.28 -20.02
CA ALA A 367 -9.22 5.27 -21.01
C ALA A 367 -8.23 4.10 -20.78
N GLY A 368 -8.17 3.15 -21.73
CA GLY A 368 -7.33 1.95 -21.67
C GLY A 368 -7.81 0.87 -20.68
N ALA A 369 -9.00 0.99 -20.13
CA ALA A 369 -9.59 -0.03 -19.27
C ALA A 369 -10.13 -1.22 -20.09
N ARG A 370 -10.27 -2.37 -19.44
CA ARG A 370 -10.88 -3.59 -19.98
C ARG A 370 -12.03 -4.09 -19.12
N TRP A 371 -12.09 -3.64 -17.84
CA TRP A 371 -13.06 -4.12 -16.87
C TRP A 371 -13.54 -2.99 -15.98
N PHE A 372 -14.83 -2.95 -15.72
CA PHE A 372 -15.45 -2.08 -14.72
C PHE A 372 -16.17 -2.92 -13.67
N HIS A 373 -15.93 -2.62 -12.38
CA HIS A 373 -16.60 -3.28 -11.26
C HIS A 373 -17.27 -2.29 -10.33
N TRP A 374 -18.50 -2.60 -9.92
CA TRP A 374 -19.29 -1.85 -8.97
C TRP A 374 -20.06 -2.78 -8.02
N THR A 375 -20.61 -2.28 -6.93
CA THR A 375 -21.45 -3.06 -6.01
C THR A 375 -22.77 -2.37 -5.75
N GLY A 376 -23.78 -3.13 -5.31
CA GLY A 376 -25.08 -2.59 -4.90
C GLY A 376 -25.04 -1.70 -3.66
N ILE A 377 -23.87 -1.54 -3.02
CA ILE A 377 -23.69 -0.55 -1.94
C ILE A 377 -23.67 0.86 -2.53
N THR A 378 -22.94 1.09 -3.60
CA THR A 378 -22.70 2.43 -4.16
C THR A 378 -23.98 3.13 -4.59
N PRO A 379 -24.89 2.54 -5.39
CA PRO A 379 -26.16 3.17 -5.72
C PRO A 379 -27.13 3.32 -4.53
N ALA A 380 -26.86 2.61 -3.42
CA ALA A 380 -27.68 2.70 -2.20
C ALA A 380 -27.31 3.88 -1.28
N LEU A 381 -26.19 4.58 -1.54
CA LEU A 381 -25.70 5.67 -0.69
C LEU A 381 -26.53 6.95 -0.87
N SER A 382 -26.94 7.26 -2.10
CA SER A 382 -27.74 8.44 -2.46
C SER A 382 -28.32 8.31 -3.87
N GLU A 383 -29.28 9.17 -4.23
CA GLU A 383 -29.80 9.27 -5.60
C GLU A 383 -28.71 9.70 -6.59
N GLN A 384 -27.76 10.55 -6.15
CA GLN A 384 -26.62 10.99 -6.97
C GLN A 384 -25.72 9.80 -7.32
N THR A 385 -25.35 8.98 -6.33
CA THR A 385 -24.52 7.80 -6.59
C THR A 385 -25.23 6.73 -7.40
N ALA A 386 -26.56 6.62 -7.29
CA ALA A 386 -27.35 5.76 -8.17
C ALA A 386 -27.28 6.23 -9.64
N ALA A 387 -27.48 7.52 -9.88
CA ALA A 387 -27.34 8.11 -11.21
C ALA A 387 -25.90 7.97 -11.76
N MET A 388 -24.89 8.24 -10.93
CA MET A 388 -23.48 8.08 -11.33
C MET A 388 -23.11 6.64 -11.66
N THR A 389 -23.70 5.66 -10.94
CA THR A 389 -23.46 4.25 -11.26
C THR A 389 -24.04 3.89 -12.62
N ALA A 390 -25.24 4.41 -12.96
CA ALA A 390 -25.83 4.25 -14.28
C ALA A 390 -24.96 4.88 -15.37
N ASP A 391 -24.55 6.14 -15.19
CA ASP A 391 -23.66 6.85 -16.13
C ASP A 391 -22.33 6.09 -16.33
N ALA A 392 -21.76 5.54 -15.26
CA ALA A 392 -20.53 4.75 -15.31
C ALA A 392 -20.72 3.45 -16.12
N ILE A 393 -21.81 2.73 -15.90
CA ILE A 393 -22.12 1.50 -16.63
C ILE A 393 -22.32 1.81 -18.10
N ASP A 394 -23.11 2.83 -18.45
CA ASP A 394 -23.35 3.26 -19.84
C ASP A 394 -22.03 3.62 -20.53
N ALA A 395 -21.19 4.41 -19.91
CA ALA A 395 -19.87 4.79 -20.45
C ALA A 395 -18.93 3.56 -20.58
N ALA A 396 -18.94 2.63 -19.62
CA ALA A 396 -18.15 1.41 -19.67
C ALA A 396 -18.58 0.51 -20.83
N LYS A 397 -19.89 0.34 -21.03
CA LYS A 397 -20.43 -0.44 -22.17
C LYS A 397 -20.14 0.23 -23.52
N GLN A 398 -20.23 1.57 -23.63
CA GLN A 398 -19.84 2.32 -24.82
C GLN A 398 -18.35 2.17 -25.13
N ALA A 399 -17.51 2.09 -24.12
CA ALA A 399 -16.08 1.84 -24.26
C ALA A 399 -15.71 0.36 -24.48
N GLY A 400 -16.70 -0.56 -24.51
CA GLY A 400 -16.52 -2.00 -24.75
C GLY A 400 -15.89 -2.76 -23.58
N LEU A 401 -16.07 -2.26 -22.36
CA LEU A 401 -15.58 -2.94 -21.15
C LEU A 401 -16.52 -4.09 -20.75
N THR A 402 -15.95 -5.12 -20.11
CA THR A 402 -16.72 -6.07 -19.33
C THR A 402 -17.14 -5.41 -18.03
N VAL A 403 -18.42 -5.49 -17.68
CA VAL A 403 -19.00 -4.90 -16.47
C VAL A 403 -19.38 -5.99 -15.47
N SER A 404 -18.90 -5.89 -14.23
CA SER A 404 -19.27 -6.82 -13.17
C SER A 404 -19.90 -6.11 -11.98
N VAL A 405 -20.81 -6.80 -11.31
CA VAL A 405 -21.48 -6.33 -10.09
C VAL A 405 -21.45 -7.39 -9.00
N ASP A 406 -21.18 -6.96 -7.76
CA ASP A 406 -21.57 -7.72 -6.56
C ASP A 406 -22.88 -7.12 -6.03
N LEU A 407 -23.95 -7.92 -5.93
CA LEU A 407 -25.27 -7.45 -5.50
C LEU A 407 -25.25 -6.82 -4.11
N ASN A 408 -24.49 -7.38 -3.21
CA ASN A 408 -24.04 -6.80 -1.93
C ASN A 408 -25.13 -6.02 -1.19
N TYR A 409 -26.35 -6.56 -1.11
CA TYR A 409 -27.52 -5.90 -0.55
C TYR A 409 -27.31 -5.48 0.90
N ARG A 410 -27.70 -4.26 1.23
CA ARG A 410 -27.60 -3.70 2.58
C ARG A 410 -28.94 -3.13 3.04
N GLY A 411 -29.74 -3.93 3.74
CA GLY A 411 -31.06 -3.53 4.25
C GLY A 411 -31.07 -2.32 5.19
N LYS A 412 -29.90 -1.85 5.66
CA LYS A 412 -29.76 -0.60 6.42
C LYS A 412 -29.68 0.65 5.54
N LEU A 413 -29.41 0.51 4.24
CA LEU A 413 -29.32 1.62 3.29
C LEU A 413 -30.63 1.84 2.55
N TRP A 414 -31.31 0.77 2.14
CA TRP A 414 -32.55 0.84 1.38
C TRP A 414 -33.46 -0.36 1.60
N SER A 415 -34.75 -0.20 1.23
CA SER A 415 -35.71 -1.30 1.23
C SER A 415 -35.48 -2.27 0.07
N LYS A 416 -36.00 -3.49 0.17
CA LYS A 416 -35.94 -4.49 -0.91
C LYS A 416 -36.59 -3.99 -2.20
N ASP A 417 -37.70 -3.25 -2.10
CA ASP A 417 -38.41 -2.73 -3.26
C ASP A 417 -37.58 -1.63 -3.96
N ARG A 418 -36.98 -0.71 -3.19
CA ARG A 418 -36.10 0.31 -3.75
C ARG A 418 -34.83 -0.31 -4.35
N ALA A 419 -34.24 -1.30 -3.69
CA ALA A 419 -33.12 -2.05 -4.23
C ALA A 419 -33.47 -2.69 -5.58
N ARG A 420 -34.63 -3.35 -5.67
CA ARG A 420 -35.11 -3.96 -6.93
C ARG A 420 -35.32 -2.93 -8.03
N GLU A 421 -35.96 -1.82 -7.71
CA GLU A 421 -36.24 -0.74 -8.66
C GLU A 421 -34.93 -0.18 -9.28
N VAL A 422 -33.94 0.10 -8.46
CA VAL A 422 -32.67 0.70 -8.90
C VAL A 422 -31.73 -0.33 -9.51
N MET A 423 -31.58 -1.50 -8.88
CA MET A 423 -30.61 -2.51 -9.31
C MET A 423 -31.00 -3.23 -10.61
N THR A 424 -32.31 -3.40 -10.88
CA THR A 424 -32.77 -4.15 -12.07
C THR A 424 -32.15 -3.58 -13.35
N PRO A 425 -32.35 -2.29 -13.73
CA PRO A 425 -31.79 -1.75 -14.96
C PRO A 425 -30.25 -1.68 -14.98
N LEU A 426 -29.59 -1.62 -13.82
CA LEU A 426 -28.13 -1.59 -13.73
C LEU A 426 -27.53 -2.99 -13.96
N VAL A 427 -28.18 -4.03 -13.43
CA VAL A 427 -27.75 -5.43 -13.60
C VAL A 427 -28.02 -5.91 -15.03
N GLU A 428 -29.08 -5.45 -15.69
CA GLU A 428 -29.37 -5.76 -17.11
C GLU A 428 -28.27 -5.28 -18.06
N GLN A 429 -27.44 -4.32 -17.64
CA GLN A 429 -26.30 -3.82 -18.42
C GLN A 429 -24.96 -4.43 -17.98
N SER A 430 -24.96 -5.32 -16.99
CA SER A 430 -23.76 -6.01 -16.52
C SER A 430 -23.54 -7.33 -17.26
N ASP A 431 -22.30 -7.81 -17.27
CA ASP A 431 -21.93 -9.08 -17.91
C ASP A 431 -21.71 -10.19 -16.86
N VAL A 432 -21.23 -9.82 -15.67
CA VAL A 432 -20.89 -10.76 -14.59
C VAL A 432 -21.56 -10.33 -13.29
N VAL A 433 -22.30 -11.24 -12.66
CA VAL A 433 -22.93 -11.02 -11.33
C VAL A 433 -22.26 -11.90 -10.29
N VAL A 434 -21.91 -11.31 -9.17
CA VAL A 434 -21.57 -11.99 -7.91
C VAL A 434 -22.67 -11.73 -6.89
N ALA A 435 -23.08 -12.75 -6.15
CA ALA A 435 -24.07 -12.66 -5.09
C ALA A 435 -23.69 -13.60 -3.93
N ASN A 436 -24.29 -13.39 -2.78
CA ASN A 436 -24.37 -14.42 -1.76
C ASN A 436 -25.76 -15.08 -1.78
N GLU A 437 -25.95 -16.08 -0.94
CA GLU A 437 -27.20 -16.84 -0.88
C GLU A 437 -28.47 -16.01 -0.57
N GLU A 438 -28.31 -14.85 0.07
CA GLU A 438 -29.44 -13.99 0.46
C GLU A 438 -29.69 -12.83 -0.50
N ASP A 439 -28.67 -12.37 -1.24
CA ASP A 439 -28.76 -11.17 -2.07
C ASP A 439 -29.75 -11.33 -3.23
N ALA A 440 -29.68 -12.45 -3.96
CA ALA A 440 -30.60 -12.72 -5.06
C ALA A 440 -32.06 -12.78 -4.59
N ALA A 441 -32.30 -13.35 -3.41
CA ALA A 441 -33.61 -13.38 -2.80
C ALA A 441 -34.10 -11.99 -2.35
N ASN A 442 -33.22 -11.21 -1.71
CA ASN A 442 -33.55 -9.90 -1.17
C ASN A 442 -33.81 -8.85 -2.26
N VAL A 443 -33.01 -8.86 -3.32
CA VAL A 443 -33.10 -7.85 -4.40
C VAL A 443 -34.13 -8.27 -5.45
N PHE A 444 -34.07 -9.51 -5.93
CA PHE A 444 -34.87 -9.95 -7.10
C PHE A 444 -35.98 -10.95 -6.77
N GLY A 445 -36.07 -11.43 -5.53
CA GLY A 445 -37.02 -12.45 -5.12
C GLY A 445 -36.69 -13.85 -5.64
N LEU A 446 -35.45 -14.09 -6.09
CA LEU A 446 -35.00 -15.39 -6.57
C LEU A 446 -34.47 -16.22 -5.39
N THR A 447 -35.17 -17.33 -5.10
CA THR A 447 -34.88 -18.16 -3.93
C THR A 447 -34.54 -19.60 -4.32
N ALA A 448 -33.59 -20.20 -3.62
CA ALA A 448 -33.17 -21.58 -3.78
C ALA A 448 -34.14 -22.62 -3.14
N GLY A 449 -35.42 -22.24 -2.91
CA GLY A 449 -36.39 -23.08 -2.22
C GLY A 449 -36.50 -22.78 -0.72
N GLN A 450 -37.68 -23.06 -0.13
CA GLN A 450 -38.01 -22.64 1.26
C GLN A 450 -37.33 -23.43 2.39
N SER A 451 -36.56 -24.48 2.14
CA SER A 451 -36.21 -25.44 3.20
C SER A 451 -34.72 -25.60 3.54
N ALA A 452 -33.78 -25.01 2.78
CA ALA A 452 -32.35 -25.33 2.93
C ALA A 452 -31.58 -24.40 3.90
N VAL A 453 -31.83 -23.11 3.87
CA VAL A 453 -31.04 -22.12 4.64
C VAL A 453 -31.24 -22.26 6.16
N GLU A 454 -32.42 -22.58 6.63
CA GLU A 454 -32.71 -22.71 8.06
C GLU A 454 -32.11 -23.98 8.70
N ARG A 455 -31.74 -24.99 7.91
CA ARG A 455 -31.20 -26.27 8.38
C ARG A 455 -29.69 -26.43 8.23
N GLY A 456 -28.98 -25.45 7.65
CA GLY A 456 -27.53 -25.50 7.47
C GLY A 456 -27.08 -26.53 6.40
N GLU A 457 -27.99 -27.09 5.61
CA GLU A 457 -27.67 -27.95 4.48
C GLU A 457 -27.73 -27.14 3.17
N LEU A 458 -26.65 -27.14 2.39
CA LEU A 458 -26.60 -26.47 1.09
C LEU A 458 -27.46 -27.22 0.07
N ASP A 459 -28.58 -26.61 -0.34
CA ASP A 459 -29.40 -27.11 -1.46
C ASP A 459 -28.77 -26.68 -2.80
N LEU A 460 -27.85 -27.48 -3.30
CA LEU A 460 -27.12 -27.20 -4.55
C LEU A 460 -28.02 -27.06 -5.77
N GLY A 461 -29.13 -27.82 -5.85
CA GLY A 461 -30.10 -27.69 -6.93
C GLY A 461 -30.82 -26.34 -6.91
N GLY A 462 -31.08 -25.81 -5.73
CA GLY A 462 -31.68 -24.50 -5.54
C GLY A 462 -30.71 -23.39 -5.98
N TYR A 463 -29.41 -23.48 -5.65
CA TYR A 463 -28.43 -22.48 -6.07
C TYR A 463 -28.15 -22.51 -7.57
N GLU A 464 -28.15 -23.70 -8.20
CA GLU A 464 -28.10 -23.82 -9.66
C GLU A 464 -29.28 -23.10 -10.31
N LEU A 465 -30.48 -23.31 -9.81
CA LEU A 465 -31.68 -22.64 -10.32
C LEU A 465 -31.59 -21.12 -10.19
N VAL A 466 -31.12 -20.60 -9.05
CA VAL A 466 -30.95 -19.15 -8.85
C VAL A 466 -29.89 -18.58 -9.80
N ALA A 467 -28.73 -19.23 -9.95
CA ALA A 467 -27.69 -18.79 -10.87
C ALA A 467 -28.18 -18.77 -12.33
N ARG A 468 -28.91 -19.80 -12.76
CA ARG A 468 -29.55 -19.85 -14.08
C ARG A 468 -30.55 -18.71 -14.27
N GLN A 469 -31.45 -18.50 -13.30
CA GLN A 469 -32.45 -17.43 -13.38
C GLN A 469 -31.81 -16.05 -13.46
N LEU A 470 -30.68 -15.81 -12.78
CA LEU A 470 -29.93 -14.55 -12.88
C LEU A 470 -29.42 -14.36 -14.32
N VAL A 471 -28.76 -15.37 -14.90
CA VAL A 471 -28.23 -15.31 -16.27
C VAL A 471 -29.36 -15.12 -17.29
N GLU A 472 -30.39 -15.95 -17.23
CA GLU A 472 -31.52 -15.90 -18.18
C GLU A 472 -32.32 -14.60 -18.11
N ARG A 473 -32.55 -14.09 -16.87
CA ARG A 473 -33.37 -12.90 -16.65
C ARG A 473 -32.68 -11.62 -17.09
N PHE A 474 -31.36 -11.52 -16.84
CA PHE A 474 -30.61 -10.28 -17.03
C PHE A 474 -29.66 -10.34 -18.23
N GLY A 475 -29.57 -11.47 -18.94
CA GLY A 475 -28.71 -11.62 -20.12
C GLY A 475 -27.21 -11.63 -19.79
N LEU A 476 -26.84 -12.16 -18.62
CA LEU A 476 -25.46 -12.18 -18.14
C LEU A 476 -24.65 -13.29 -18.82
N ASP A 477 -23.33 -13.09 -18.89
CA ASP A 477 -22.39 -14.14 -19.30
C ASP A 477 -22.14 -15.12 -18.13
N VAL A 478 -22.06 -14.60 -16.90
CA VAL A 478 -21.71 -15.38 -15.69
C VAL A 478 -22.49 -14.91 -14.46
N ALA A 479 -23.04 -15.86 -13.70
CA ALA A 479 -23.52 -15.63 -12.34
C ALA A 479 -22.79 -16.54 -11.35
N ALA A 480 -22.11 -15.94 -10.36
CA ALA A 480 -21.41 -16.64 -9.29
C ALA A 480 -22.06 -16.38 -7.92
N ILE A 481 -22.23 -17.44 -7.13
CA ILE A 481 -22.84 -17.36 -5.80
C ILE A 481 -21.87 -17.91 -4.76
N THR A 482 -21.49 -17.07 -3.79
CA THR A 482 -20.70 -17.50 -2.64
C THR A 482 -21.56 -18.26 -1.66
N LEU A 483 -21.05 -19.38 -1.15
CA LEU A 483 -21.74 -20.30 -0.25
C LEU A 483 -21.01 -20.39 1.08
N ARG A 484 -21.74 -20.22 2.18
CA ARG A 484 -21.18 -20.21 3.52
C ARG A 484 -21.95 -21.12 4.46
N GLU A 485 -21.26 -22.10 5.04
CA GLU A 485 -21.76 -22.85 6.18
C GLU A 485 -21.15 -22.27 7.46
N SER A 486 -21.97 -21.63 8.29
CA SER A 486 -21.53 -21.00 9.54
C SER A 486 -21.59 -21.98 10.69
N HIS A 487 -20.43 -22.52 11.12
CA HIS A 487 -20.36 -23.41 12.30
C HIS A 487 -20.31 -22.62 13.61
N SER A 488 -19.66 -21.43 13.56
CA SER A 488 -19.62 -20.47 14.66
C SER A 488 -19.21 -19.09 14.11
N ALA A 489 -19.12 -18.08 14.99
CA ALA A 489 -18.56 -16.79 14.60
C ALA A 489 -17.05 -16.87 14.28
N SER A 490 -16.37 -17.94 14.65
CA SER A 490 -14.93 -18.16 14.46
C SER A 490 -14.60 -19.23 13.42
N VAL A 491 -15.56 -20.02 12.95
CA VAL A 491 -15.31 -21.13 12.01
C VAL A 491 -16.42 -21.18 10.96
N ASN A 492 -16.03 -21.11 9.70
CA ASN A 492 -16.94 -21.30 8.57
C ASN A 492 -16.38 -22.37 7.61
N THR A 493 -17.28 -23.01 6.85
CA THR A 493 -16.91 -23.64 5.56
C THR A 493 -17.29 -22.70 4.45
N TRP A 494 -16.34 -22.44 3.53
CA TRP A 494 -16.46 -21.49 2.45
C TRP A 494 -16.29 -22.17 1.10
N SER A 495 -17.24 -21.93 0.20
CA SER A 495 -17.22 -22.43 -1.19
C SER A 495 -18.01 -21.46 -2.08
N ALA A 496 -18.12 -21.77 -3.37
CA ALA A 496 -18.96 -21.03 -4.30
C ALA A 496 -19.45 -21.93 -5.44
N CYS A 497 -20.47 -21.46 -6.15
CA CYS A 497 -20.90 -22.04 -7.41
C CYS A 497 -21.01 -20.96 -8.48
N LEU A 498 -21.03 -21.38 -9.75
CA LEU A 498 -21.08 -20.50 -10.90
C LEU A 498 -21.90 -21.16 -12.02
N TRP A 499 -22.71 -20.37 -12.71
CA TRP A 499 -23.36 -20.72 -13.96
C TRP A 499 -22.85 -19.81 -15.07
N ASP A 500 -22.38 -20.39 -16.18
CA ASP A 500 -21.79 -19.66 -17.31
C ASP A 500 -22.66 -19.67 -18.58
N GLY A 501 -23.95 -19.92 -18.41
CA GLY A 501 -24.89 -20.08 -19.52
C GLY A 501 -24.96 -21.51 -20.07
N SER A 502 -23.98 -22.36 -19.77
CA SER A 502 -23.89 -23.74 -20.29
C SER A 502 -23.64 -24.80 -19.23
N GLU A 503 -22.76 -24.55 -18.26
CA GLU A 503 -22.34 -25.49 -17.23
C GLU A 503 -22.50 -24.90 -15.81
N PHE A 504 -23.00 -25.73 -14.88
CA PHE A 504 -22.99 -25.42 -13.46
C PHE A 504 -21.70 -25.94 -12.82
N LEU A 505 -20.91 -25.00 -12.30
CA LEU A 505 -19.63 -25.28 -11.69
C LEU A 505 -19.73 -25.10 -10.17
N ARG A 506 -19.07 -25.98 -9.43
CA ARG A 506 -18.91 -25.89 -7.98
C ARG A 506 -17.42 -25.91 -7.63
N SER A 507 -17.02 -25.04 -6.71
CA SER A 507 -15.65 -25.02 -6.19
C SER A 507 -15.42 -26.08 -5.13
N ASN A 508 -14.15 -26.29 -4.78
CA ASN A 508 -13.75 -26.91 -3.53
C ASN A 508 -14.32 -26.14 -2.33
N ALA A 509 -14.51 -26.84 -1.22
CA ALA A 509 -14.96 -26.26 0.04
C ALA A 509 -13.81 -26.23 1.04
N TYR A 510 -13.59 -25.07 1.67
CA TYR A 510 -12.50 -24.86 2.63
C TYR A 510 -13.07 -24.56 4.01
N ARG A 511 -12.62 -25.28 5.03
CA ARG A 511 -12.89 -24.94 6.42
C ARG A 511 -11.90 -23.89 6.89
N VAL A 512 -12.40 -22.72 7.29
CA VAL A 512 -11.60 -21.54 7.64
C VAL A 512 -11.82 -21.19 9.11
N GLU A 513 -10.74 -21.06 9.87
CA GLU A 513 -10.71 -20.41 11.17
C GLU A 513 -10.54 -18.91 10.97
N LEU A 514 -11.58 -18.16 11.33
CA LEU A 514 -11.69 -16.73 10.99
C LEU A 514 -10.84 -15.88 11.93
N VAL A 515 -9.95 -15.09 11.37
CA VAL A 515 -9.31 -13.94 12.01
C VAL A 515 -10.15 -12.70 11.78
N ASP A 516 -10.50 -12.43 10.51
CA ASP A 516 -11.38 -11.32 10.13
C ASP A 516 -12.15 -11.67 8.84
N ARG A 517 -13.48 -11.68 8.95
CA ARG A 517 -14.35 -12.05 7.83
C ARG A 517 -14.62 -10.92 6.83
N VAL A 518 -14.39 -9.64 7.23
CA VAL A 518 -14.69 -8.48 6.38
C VAL A 518 -13.76 -8.48 5.17
N GLY A 519 -14.30 -8.21 3.99
CA GLY A 519 -13.54 -8.25 2.73
C GLY A 519 -13.40 -9.64 2.10
N GLY A 520 -13.97 -10.71 2.72
CA GLY A 520 -13.94 -12.05 2.14
C GLY A 520 -14.70 -12.17 0.81
N GLY A 521 -15.89 -11.57 0.72
CA GLY A 521 -16.67 -11.48 -0.54
C GLY A 521 -15.94 -10.70 -1.61
N ASP A 522 -15.37 -9.56 -1.23
CA ASP A 522 -14.60 -8.70 -2.14
C ASP A 522 -13.37 -9.42 -2.69
N ALA A 523 -12.67 -10.20 -1.85
CA ALA A 523 -11.54 -11.03 -2.27
C ALA A 523 -11.97 -12.15 -3.23
N PHE A 524 -13.16 -12.75 -3.03
CA PHE A 524 -13.73 -13.70 -3.97
C PHE A 524 -13.99 -13.03 -5.33
N THR A 525 -14.67 -11.89 -5.32
CA THR A 525 -14.99 -11.12 -6.53
C THR A 525 -13.73 -10.71 -7.29
N ALA A 526 -12.72 -10.17 -6.57
CA ALA A 526 -11.43 -9.85 -7.17
C ALA A 526 -10.74 -11.07 -7.79
N GLY A 527 -10.80 -12.23 -7.12
CA GLY A 527 -10.21 -13.48 -7.61
C GLY A 527 -10.89 -14.02 -8.86
N LEU A 528 -12.22 -13.91 -8.92
CA LEU A 528 -13.00 -14.26 -10.12
C LEU A 528 -12.60 -13.34 -11.30
N ILE A 529 -12.57 -12.01 -11.08
CA ILE A 529 -12.16 -11.03 -12.09
C ILE A 529 -10.72 -11.30 -12.54
N HIS A 530 -9.79 -11.57 -11.62
CA HIS A 530 -8.41 -11.92 -11.95
C HIS A 530 -8.32 -13.14 -12.87
N GLY A 531 -9.04 -14.21 -12.53
CA GLY A 531 -9.04 -15.45 -13.32
C GLY A 531 -9.59 -15.22 -14.73
N LEU A 532 -10.71 -14.52 -14.85
CA LEU A 532 -11.34 -14.22 -16.15
C LEU A 532 -10.45 -13.31 -17.01
N LEU A 533 -9.84 -12.28 -16.45
CA LEU A 533 -8.89 -11.40 -17.15
C LEU A 533 -7.60 -12.11 -17.57
N ALA A 534 -7.16 -13.10 -16.81
CA ALA A 534 -6.01 -13.92 -17.14
C ALA A 534 -6.32 -15.00 -18.20
N GLY A 535 -7.56 -15.09 -18.68
CA GLY A 535 -8.00 -16.09 -19.66
C GLY A 535 -8.09 -17.52 -19.10
N LYS A 536 -8.18 -17.67 -17.78
CA LYS A 536 -8.42 -18.95 -17.12
C LYS A 536 -9.85 -19.44 -17.45
N SER A 537 -10.09 -20.75 -17.40
CA SER A 537 -11.45 -21.29 -17.49
C SER A 537 -12.32 -20.79 -16.34
N HIS A 538 -13.65 -20.79 -16.49
CA HIS A 538 -14.59 -20.41 -15.44
C HIS A 538 -14.37 -21.23 -14.15
N ARG A 539 -14.03 -22.51 -14.28
CA ARG A 539 -13.69 -23.38 -13.15
C ARG A 539 -12.44 -22.91 -12.42
N GLU A 540 -11.36 -22.61 -13.13
CA GLU A 540 -10.11 -22.13 -12.53
C GLU A 540 -10.28 -20.74 -11.89
N ALA A 541 -11.07 -19.85 -12.53
CA ALA A 541 -11.39 -18.53 -11.97
C ALA A 541 -12.22 -18.65 -10.69
N LEU A 542 -13.20 -19.56 -10.65
CA LEU A 542 -14.01 -19.86 -9.47
C LEU A 542 -13.16 -20.39 -8.31
N GLU A 543 -12.29 -21.36 -8.56
CA GLU A 543 -11.38 -21.94 -7.55
C GLU A 543 -10.41 -20.87 -7.00
N PHE A 544 -9.85 -20.04 -7.87
CA PHE A 544 -8.97 -18.95 -7.46
C PHE A 544 -9.71 -17.95 -6.55
N GLY A 545 -10.94 -17.56 -6.92
CA GLY A 545 -11.76 -16.65 -6.12
C GLY A 545 -12.05 -17.19 -4.73
N VAL A 546 -12.44 -18.46 -4.61
CA VAL A 546 -12.72 -19.10 -3.32
C VAL A 546 -11.46 -19.21 -2.46
N ALA A 547 -10.34 -19.63 -3.04
CA ALA A 547 -9.07 -19.74 -2.32
C ALA A 547 -8.56 -18.37 -1.84
N ALA A 548 -8.64 -17.33 -2.68
CA ALA A 548 -8.29 -15.95 -2.32
C ALA A 548 -9.14 -15.44 -1.14
N SER A 549 -10.45 -15.67 -1.19
CA SER A 549 -11.38 -15.35 -0.12
C SER A 549 -11.02 -16.07 1.19
N CYS A 550 -10.72 -17.36 1.13
CA CYS A 550 -10.32 -18.14 2.31
C CYS A 550 -9.05 -17.57 2.96
N LEU A 551 -8.02 -17.30 2.19
CA LEU A 551 -6.76 -16.73 2.69
C LEU A 551 -6.97 -15.34 3.28
N LYS A 552 -7.78 -14.48 2.65
CA LYS A 552 -8.11 -13.16 3.19
C LYS A 552 -8.74 -13.26 4.58
N GLN A 553 -9.61 -14.20 4.82
CA GLN A 553 -10.29 -14.35 6.11
C GLN A 553 -9.36 -14.78 7.26
N THR A 554 -8.12 -15.14 6.98
CA THR A 554 -7.08 -15.50 7.97
C THR A 554 -6.21 -14.31 8.40
N MET A 555 -6.50 -13.08 7.96
CA MET A 555 -5.76 -11.87 8.30
C MET A 555 -6.67 -10.74 8.76
N VAL A 556 -6.13 -9.84 9.59
CA VAL A 556 -6.83 -8.65 10.08
C VAL A 556 -6.94 -7.59 8.97
N GLY A 557 -8.05 -6.84 8.98
CA GLY A 557 -8.33 -5.77 8.03
C GLY A 557 -9.17 -6.23 6.84
N ASP A 558 -9.58 -5.30 5.98
CA ASP A 558 -10.49 -5.57 4.86
C ASP A 558 -9.74 -6.05 3.61
N PHE A 559 -8.50 -5.60 3.42
CA PHE A 559 -7.73 -5.86 2.20
C PHE A 559 -7.19 -7.28 2.13
N ALA A 560 -7.27 -7.88 0.94
CA ALA A 560 -6.67 -9.18 0.64
C ALA A 560 -5.18 -8.98 0.27
N LEU A 561 -4.30 -9.10 1.26
CA LEU A 561 -2.86 -8.93 1.09
C LEU A 561 -2.17 -10.29 0.89
N VAL A 562 -2.67 -11.07 -0.04
CA VAL A 562 -2.15 -12.39 -0.44
C VAL A 562 -1.61 -12.36 -1.86
N SER A 563 -0.54 -13.07 -2.13
CA SER A 563 0.04 -13.19 -3.46
C SER A 563 -0.69 -14.23 -4.32
N VAL A 564 -0.60 -14.12 -5.65
CA VAL A 564 -1.09 -15.14 -6.59
C VAL A 564 -0.53 -16.52 -6.25
N ALA A 565 0.76 -16.61 -5.91
CA ALA A 565 1.42 -17.89 -5.57
C ALA A 565 0.86 -18.55 -4.30
N GLU A 566 0.43 -17.77 -3.30
CA GLU A 566 -0.23 -18.30 -2.10
C GLU A 566 -1.61 -18.84 -2.45
N VAL A 567 -2.38 -18.12 -3.25
CA VAL A 567 -3.70 -18.55 -3.71
C VAL A 567 -3.59 -19.84 -4.54
N GLU A 568 -2.70 -19.88 -5.53
CA GLU A 568 -2.48 -21.06 -6.36
C GLU A 568 -1.96 -22.28 -5.57
N THR A 569 -1.17 -22.04 -4.52
CA THR A 569 -0.72 -23.08 -3.59
C THR A 569 -1.91 -23.73 -2.87
N LEU A 570 -2.89 -22.94 -2.44
CA LEU A 570 -4.11 -23.43 -1.80
C LEU A 570 -5.00 -24.18 -2.80
N VAL A 571 -5.20 -23.63 -4.01
CA VAL A 571 -5.95 -24.30 -5.11
C VAL A 571 -5.32 -25.65 -5.44
N GLY A 572 -3.99 -25.77 -5.46
CA GLY A 572 -3.25 -27.01 -5.66
C GLY A 572 -3.32 -28.02 -4.50
N GLY A 573 -4.15 -27.77 -3.47
CA GLY A 573 -4.42 -28.71 -2.37
C GLY A 573 -3.39 -28.71 -1.24
N ASN A 574 -2.46 -27.75 -1.19
CA ASN A 574 -1.50 -27.65 -0.08
C ASN A 574 -2.11 -26.87 1.10
N VAL A 575 -2.86 -27.58 1.92
CA VAL A 575 -3.55 -27.03 3.12
C VAL A 575 -2.71 -27.13 4.41
N ALA A 576 -1.46 -27.61 4.34
CA ALA A 576 -0.70 -28.01 5.54
C ALA A 576 -0.13 -26.82 6.35
N GLY A 577 -0.21 -25.58 5.87
CA GLY A 577 0.25 -24.38 6.60
C GLY A 577 1.72 -24.44 7.06
N ARG A 578 2.59 -25.24 6.41
CA ARG A 578 3.99 -25.40 6.80
C ARG A 578 4.80 -24.14 6.49
N ILE A 579 5.74 -23.83 7.38
CA ILE A 579 6.67 -22.70 7.19
C ILE A 579 7.43 -22.88 5.87
N LYS A 580 7.26 -21.93 4.93
CA LYS A 580 8.12 -21.79 3.75
C LYS A 580 9.42 -21.09 4.18
N ARG A 581 10.57 -21.73 4.01
CA ARG A 581 11.90 -21.19 4.29
C ARG A 581 12.55 -20.68 3.01
#